data_a983d6a924e1ace4e9d24c035759472e
#
_entry.id   a983d6a924e1ace4e9d24c035759472e
#
_cell.length_a   1.000
_cell.length_b   1.000
_cell.length_c   1.000
_cell.angle_alpha   90.00
_cell.angle_beta   90.00
_cell.angle_gamma   90.00
#
_symmetry.space_group_name_H-M   'P 1'
#
loop_
_entity.id
_entity.type
_entity.pdbx_description
1 polymer ?
#
loop_
_entity_poly.entity_id
_entity_poly.type
_entity_poly.pdbx_seq_one_letter_code
_entity_poly.pdbx_strand_id
1 'polypeptide(L)'
;VIHQDTLAPNNLIFGDGIDLFRYAESISVTPMVDTSENIEMTSLMVGDSFLQALIGKPLAEQLVSKLGLLPMPRVVVKPIPSYVNQSLQDCLKSEYTPQLKKLWAQAKALEYISELATYVCQSKTRNGTTEKQTRKLIKTLHQHLINLDGKLPTIDSLAHLFGRSARALNEDFQAEYGESIFSFVLNHRLNTAHEA
;
A
#
# COMPACT_ATOMS: atom_id res chain seq x y z
N VAL A 1 -14.53 2.22 -6.13
CA VAL A 1 -14.67 2.77 -7.49
C VAL A 1 -14.57 1.65 -8.50
N ILE A 2 -15.48 1.60 -9.45
CA ILE A 2 -15.44 0.70 -10.61
C ILE A 2 -14.91 1.49 -11.80
N HIS A 3 -13.96 0.93 -12.51
CA HIS A 3 -13.28 1.58 -13.62
C HIS A 3 -13.39 0.75 -14.88
N GLN A 4 -13.94 1.34 -15.94
CA GLN A 4 -13.94 0.77 -17.27
C GLN A 4 -12.80 1.36 -18.07
N ASP A 5 -11.95 0.50 -18.58
CA ASP A 5 -10.79 0.90 -19.39
C ASP A 5 -10.74 0.08 -20.67
N THR A 6 -10.46 0.74 -21.77
CA THR A 6 -10.29 0.07 -23.07
C THR A 6 -9.17 -0.95 -23.10
N LEU A 7 -8.26 -0.89 -22.14
CA LEU A 7 -7.11 -1.80 -22.01
C LEU A 7 -7.41 -3.01 -21.10
N ALA A 8 -8.59 -3.06 -20.46
CA ALA A 8 -8.98 -4.16 -19.59
C ALA A 8 -10.24 -4.85 -20.12
N PRO A 9 -10.26 -6.20 -20.20
CA PRO A 9 -11.43 -6.94 -20.67
C PRO A 9 -12.61 -6.90 -19.67
N ASN A 10 -12.34 -6.60 -18.40
CA ASN A 10 -13.32 -6.56 -17.31
C ASN A 10 -13.22 -5.24 -16.56
N ASN A 11 -14.30 -4.90 -15.84
CA ASN A 11 -14.27 -3.78 -14.91
C ASN A 11 -13.19 -4.00 -13.86
N LEU A 12 -12.42 -2.94 -13.59
CA LEU A 12 -11.41 -2.92 -12.53
C LEU A 12 -12.03 -2.28 -11.28
N ILE A 13 -11.77 -2.87 -10.13
CA ILE A 13 -12.20 -2.33 -8.83
C ILE A 13 -10.96 -1.88 -8.08
N PHE A 14 -10.95 -0.64 -7.61
CA PHE A 14 -9.88 -0.08 -6.80
C PHE A 14 -10.44 0.86 -5.72
N GLY A 15 -9.63 1.13 -4.69
CA GLY A 15 -9.97 1.92 -3.50
C GLY A 15 -9.32 1.31 -2.26
N ASP A 16 -9.34 1.99 -1.13
CA ASP A 16 -8.86 1.53 0.18
C ASP A 16 -7.60 0.64 0.14
N GLY A 17 -6.47 1.22 -0.26
CA GLY A 17 -5.19 0.50 -0.33
C GLY A 17 -5.00 -0.33 -1.59
N ILE A 18 -5.89 -0.21 -2.58
CA ILE A 18 -5.76 -0.82 -3.90
C ILE A 18 -5.73 0.28 -4.95
N ASP A 19 -4.59 0.47 -5.59
CA ASP A 19 -4.36 1.52 -6.58
C ASP A 19 -4.45 0.98 -8.00
N LEU A 20 -4.90 1.84 -8.90
CA LEU A 20 -4.92 1.57 -10.33
C LEU A 20 -3.73 2.26 -11.00
N PHE A 21 -2.94 1.49 -11.72
CA PHE A 21 -1.84 1.96 -12.54
C PHE A 21 -2.14 1.73 -14.02
N ARG A 22 -1.89 2.75 -14.83
CA ARG A 22 -2.11 2.73 -16.27
C ARG A 22 -0.88 3.25 -17.01
N TYR A 23 -0.45 2.54 -18.05
CA TYR A 23 0.63 2.93 -18.94
C TYR A 23 0.18 2.83 -20.38
N ALA A 24 -0.03 3.96 -21.04
CA ALA A 24 -0.47 4.07 -22.43
C ALA A 24 -0.21 5.47 -22.99
N GLU A 25 -0.20 5.58 -24.33
CA GLU A 25 -0.01 6.85 -25.05
C GLU A 25 -1.20 7.80 -24.90
N SER A 26 -2.40 7.27 -24.71
CA SER A 26 -3.62 8.06 -24.58
C SER A 26 -4.48 7.56 -23.42
N ILE A 27 -5.33 8.43 -22.90
CA ILE A 27 -6.27 8.11 -21.83
C ILE A 27 -7.68 8.08 -22.40
N SER A 28 -8.31 6.90 -22.31
CA SER A 28 -9.75 6.74 -22.58
C SER A 28 -10.30 5.88 -21.46
N VAL A 29 -10.92 6.51 -20.47
CA VAL A 29 -11.40 5.86 -19.24
C VAL A 29 -12.76 6.43 -18.85
N THR A 30 -13.62 5.60 -18.31
CA THR A 30 -14.90 6.01 -17.74
C THR A 30 -14.97 5.49 -16.30
N PRO A 31 -14.66 6.32 -15.31
CA PRO A 31 -14.87 5.93 -13.92
C PRO A 31 -16.37 5.89 -13.61
N MET A 32 -16.81 4.82 -12.99
CA MET A 32 -18.16 4.72 -12.41
C MET A 32 -18.01 4.81 -10.89
N VAL A 33 -18.65 5.81 -10.33
CA VAL A 33 -18.57 6.11 -8.90
C VAL A 33 -19.94 5.92 -8.29
N ASP A 34 -20.02 5.23 -7.17
CA ASP A 34 -21.25 5.18 -6.36
C ASP A 34 -21.42 6.53 -5.66
N THR A 35 -22.48 7.24 -6.03
CA THR A 35 -22.77 8.57 -5.49
C THR A 35 -23.48 8.55 -4.15
N SER A 36 -23.78 7.38 -3.60
CA SER A 36 -24.34 7.22 -2.25
C SER A 36 -23.32 7.53 -1.13
N GLU A 37 -22.03 7.54 -1.47
CA GLU A 37 -20.92 7.83 -0.57
C GLU A 37 -20.07 9.00 -1.07
N ASN A 38 -19.44 9.73 -0.14
CA ASN A 38 -18.43 10.73 -0.49
C ASN A 38 -17.14 10.02 -0.89
N ILE A 39 -16.80 10.10 -2.18
CA ILE A 39 -15.59 9.49 -2.73
C ILE A 39 -14.61 10.59 -3.14
N GLU A 40 -13.41 10.54 -2.59
CA GLU A 40 -12.28 11.35 -3.05
C GLU A 40 -11.37 10.48 -3.92
N MET A 41 -11.07 10.95 -5.12
CA MET A 41 -10.17 10.26 -6.04
C MET A 41 -9.05 11.19 -6.47
N THR A 42 -7.81 10.80 -6.21
CA THR A 42 -6.63 11.51 -6.68
C THR A 42 -5.98 10.76 -7.83
N SER A 43 -5.69 11.45 -8.91
CA SER A 43 -4.95 10.87 -10.03
C SER A 43 -3.66 11.64 -10.28
N LEU A 44 -2.57 10.94 -10.51
CA LEU A 44 -1.27 11.48 -10.90
C LEU A 44 -0.93 11.00 -12.30
N MET A 45 -0.76 11.94 -13.22
CA MET A 45 -0.29 11.65 -14.59
C MET A 45 1.16 12.09 -14.74
N VAL A 46 2.01 11.17 -15.17
CA VAL A 46 3.44 11.41 -15.32
C VAL A 46 3.86 11.00 -16.73
N GLY A 47 4.44 11.93 -17.48
CA GLY A 47 5.01 11.62 -18.79
C GLY A 47 6.28 10.76 -18.68
N ASP A 48 6.46 9.82 -19.60
CA ASP A 48 7.59 8.89 -19.58
C ASP A 48 8.95 9.60 -19.59
N SER A 49 9.12 10.59 -20.44
CA SER A 49 10.35 11.40 -20.51
C SER A 49 10.62 12.17 -19.20
N PHE A 50 9.57 12.65 -18.54
CA PHE A 50 9.70 13.31 -17.25
C PHE A 50 10.10 12.33 -16.16
N LEU A 51 9.47 11.16 -16.11
CA LEU A 51 9.82 10.11 -15.15
C LEU A 51 11.28 9.67 -15.31
N GLN A 52 11.72 9.45 -16.55
CA GLN A 52 13.11 9.10 -16.85
C GLN A 52 14.10 10.21 -16.46
N ALA A 53 13.75 11.47 -16.67
CA ALA A 53 14.58 12.61 -16.25
C ALA A 53 14.66 12.73 -14.72
N LEU A 54 13.57 12.38 -14.00
CA LEU A 54 13.46 12.52 -12.56
C LEU A 54 14.26 11.45 -11.82
N ILE A 55 14.10 10.17 -12.17
CA ILE A 55 14.67 9.03 -11.44
C ILE A 55 15.72 8.23 -12.24
N GLY A 56 16.02 8.66 -13.45
CA GLY A 56 16.92 7.96 -14.37
C GLY A 56 16.22 6.84 -15.14
N LYS A 57 16.62 6.66 -16.40
CA LYS A 57 16.00 5.67 -17.30
C LYS A 57 16.00 4.24 -16.74
N PRO A 58 17.09 3.70 -16.13
CA PRO A 58 17.09 2.33 -15.63
C PRO A 58 16.08 2.11 -14.51
N LEU A 59 15.94 3.07 -13.58
CA LEU A 59 15.01 2.96 -12.47
C LEU A 59 13.56 3.16 -12.93
N ALA A 60 13.30 4.05 -13.88
CA ALA A 60 11.99 4.26 -14.47
C ALA A 60 11.48 2.98 -15.18
N GLU A 61 12.30 2.35 -16.02
CA GLU A 61 11.97 1.09 -16.68
C GLU A 61 11.74 -0.04 -15.68
N GLN A 62 12.57 -0.11 -14.64
CA GLN A 62 12.40 -1.08 -13.56
C GLN A 62 11.09 -0.87 -12.79
N LEU A 63 10.72 0.36 -12.47
CA LEU A 63 9.47 0.70 -11.79
C LEU A 63 8.27 0.26 -12.63
N VAL A 64 8.20 0.67 -13.89
CA VAL A 64 7.11 0.33 -14.82
C VAL A 64 6.99 -1.18 -14.99
N SER A 65 8.11 -1.88 -15.16
CA SER A 65 8.16 -3.34 -15.29
C SER A 65 7.65 -4.05 -14.02
N LYS A 66 8.10 -3.64 -12.83
CA LYS A 66 7.69 -4.24 -11.57
C LYS A 66 6.24 -3.92 -11.17
N LEU A 67 5.72 -2.78 -11.60
CA LEU A 67 4.30 -2.49 -11.52
C LEU A 67 3.48 -3.42 -12.43
N GLY A 68 4.11 -4.15 -13.34
CA GLY A 68 3.44 -5.05 -14.27
C GLY A 68 2.78 -4.33 -15.44
N LEU A 69 3.28 -3.13 -15.78
CA LEU A 69 2.74 -2.29 -16.83
C LEU A 69 3.35 -2.56 -18.22
N LEU A 70 4.32 -3.43 -18.29
CA LEU A 70 4.89 -3.89 -19.56
C LEU A 70 4.34 -5.27 -19.95
N PRO A 71 4.18 -5.58 -21.25
CA PRO A 71 4.30 -4.65 -22.37
C PRO A 71 3.19 -3.60 -22.40
N MET A 72 3.48 -2.45 -22.96
CA MET A 72 2.57 -1.31 -23.13
C MET A 72 1.68 -1.49 -24.38
N PRO A 73 0.40 -1.03 -24.42
CA PRO A 73 -0.33 -0.36 -23.35
C PRO A 73 -0.90 -1.34 -22.32
N ARG A 74 -1.00 -0.92 -21.05
CA ARG A 74 -1.52 -1.77 -19.99
C ARG A 74 -2.13 -1.00 -18.82
N VAL A 75 -3.10 -1.65 -18.16
CA VAL A 75 -3.67 -1.21 -16.88
C VAL A 75 -3.62 -2.37 -15.89
N VAL A 76 -3.28 -2.07 -14.65
CA VAL A 76 -3.24 -3.05 -13.55
C VAL A 76 -3.75 -2.44 -12.26
N VAL A 77 -4.29 -3.26 -11.39
CA VAL A 77 -4.67 -2.90 -10.02
C VAL A 77 -3.74 -3.59 -9.07
N LYS A 78 -3.21 -2.86 -8.08
CA LYS A 78 -2.28 -3.42 -7.11
C LYS A 78 -2.56 -2.91 -5.70
N PRO A 79 -2.42 -3.77 -4.69
CA PRO A 79 -2.39 -3.32 -3.31
C PRO A 79 -1.14 -2.48 -3.09
N ILE A 80 -1.33 -1.25 -2.61
CA ILE A 80 -0.26 -0.32 -2.25
C ILE A 80 -0.46 0.07 -0.79
N PRO A 81 0.57 -0.06 0.05
CA PRO A 81 0.46 0.33 1.45
C PRO A 81 0.08 1.81 1.60
N SER A 82 -0.80 2.11 2.56
CA SER A 82 -1.33 3.46 2.78
C SER A 82 -0.25 4.50 3.05
N TYR A 83 0.90 4.13 3.63
CA TYR A 83 2.01 5.07 3.84
C TYR A 83 2.61 5.58 2.52
N VAL A 84 2.58 4.79 1.44
CA VAL A 84 3.03 5.21 0.11
C VAL A 84 2.06 6.24 -0.48
N ASN A 85 0.75 6.07 -0.24
CA ASN A 85 -0.29 6.94 -0.77
C ASN A 85 -0.54 8.19 0.07
N GLN A 86 0.05 8.27 1.27
CA GLN A 86 -0.18 9.38 2.21
C GLN A 86 0.15 10.73 1.59
N SER A 87 1.24 10.81 0.84
CA SER A 87 1.67 12.03 0.16
C SER A 87 0.63 12.55 -0.83
N LEU A 88 -0.04 11.66 -1.59
CA LEU A 88 -1.11 12.06 -2.51
C LEU A 88 -2.37 12.50 -1.77
N GLN A 89 -2.72 11.85 -0.67
CA GLN A 89 -3.86 12.24 0.15
C GLN A 89 -3.66 13.63 0.78
N ASP A 90 -2.43 13.93 1.18
CA ASP A 90 -2.09 15.22 1.77
C ASP A 90 -2.18 16.38 0.76
N CYS A 91 -2.10 16.10 -0.56
CA CYS A 91 -2.33 17.13 -1.59
C CYS A 91 -3.70 17.78 -1.48
N LEU A 92 -4.71 17.05 -1.02
CA LEU A 92 -6.09 17.52 -0.93
C LEU A 92 -6.34 18.40 0.29
N LYS A 93 -5.52 18.28 1.34
CA LYS A 93 -5.72 18.91 2.66
C LYS A 93 -5.10 20.29 2.80
N SER A 94 -4.55 20.88 1.74
CA SER A 94 -3.79 22.14 1.87
C SER A 94 -4.67 23.38 1.88
N GLU A 95 -4.48 24.26 2.87
CA GLU A 95 -5.09 25.59 2.99
C GLU A 95 -4.25 26.70 2.33
N TYR A 96 -3.36 26.36 1.42
CA TYR A 96 -2.46 27.32 0.79
C TYR A 96 -3.13 28.19 -0.29
N THR A 97 -2.53 29.34 -0.56
CA THR A 97 -2.89 30.16 -1.74
C THR A 97 -2.76 29.34 -3.04
N PRO A 98 -3.47 29.69 -4.14
CA PRO A 98 -3.45 28.90 -5.37
C PRO A 98 -2.04 28.63 -5.90
N GLN A 99 -1.12 29.58 -5.83
CA GLN A 99 0.26 29.42 -6.30
C GLN A 99 1.06 28.46 -5.43
N LEU A 100 0.94 28.57 -4.11
CA LEU A 100 1.57 27.68 -3.16
C LEU A 100 0.93 26.29 -3.18
N LYS A 101 -0.37 26.20 -3.41
CA LYS A 101 -1.08 24.93 -3.58
C LYS A 101 -0.52 24.12 -4.75
N LYS A 102 -0.23 24.78 -5.89
CA LYS A 102 0.41 24.11 -7.03
C LYS A 102 1.79 23.57 -6.68
N LEU A 103 2.62 24.39 -6.02
CA LEU A 103 3.96 23.96 -5.57
C LEU A 103 3.88 22.81 -4.57
N TRP A 104 2.96 22.91 -3.62
CA TRP A 104 2.71 21.85 -2.64
C TRP A 104 2.30 20.53 -3.31
N ALA A 105 1.36 20.58 -4.25
CA ALA A 105 0.93 19.39 -4.99
C ALA A 105 2.08 18.77 -5.80
N GLN A 106 2.94 19.57 -6.41
CA GLN A 106 4.14 19.09 -7.10
C GLN A 106 5.11 18.40 -6.14
N ALA A 107 5.37 19.00 -4.98
CA ALA A 107 6.25 18.41 -3.96
C ALA A 107 5.70 17.06 -3.47
N LYS A 108 4.40 16.96 -3.21
CA LYS A 108 3.75 15.73 -2.79
C LYS A 108 3.70 14.66 -3.89
N ALA A 109 3.57 15.04 -5.14
CA ALA A 109 3.69 14.12 -6.27
C ALA A 109 5.11 13.53 -6.39
N LEU A 110 6.16 14.34 -6.19
CA LEU A 110 7.54 13.88 -6.18
C LEU A 110 7.83 12.95 -4.99
N GLU A 111 7.31 13.28 -3.81
CA GLU A 111 7.39 12.43 -2.61
C GLU A 111 6.75 11.07 -2.88
N TYR A 112 5.53 11.04 -3.42
CA TYR A 112 4.84 9.81 -3.81
C TYR A 112 5.65 8.96 -4.79
N ILE A 113 6.20 9.56 -5.87
CA ILE A 113 7.02 8.83 -6.84
C ILE A 113 8.25 8.21 -6.17
N SER A 114 8.89 8.94 -5.25
CA SER A 114 10.04 8.45 -4.49
C SER A 114 9.67 7.27 -3.58
N GLU A 115 8.57 7.37 -2.86
CA GLU A 115 8.08 6.29 -1.98
C GLU A 115 7.63 5.07 -2.76
N LEU A 116 6.90 5.27 -3.87
CA LEU A 116 6.48 4.20 -4.76
C LEU A 116 7.68 3.48 -5.39
N ALA A 117 8.66 4.22 -5.90
CA ALA A 117 9.87 3.64 -6.46
C ALA A 117 10.67 2.86 -5.39
N THR A 118 10.76 3.39 -4.19
CA THR A 118 11.39 2.72 -3.05
C THR A 118 10.66 1.43 -2.71
N TYR A 119 9.35 1.49 -2.54
CA TYR A 119 8.52 0.32 -2.24
C TYR A 119 8.63 -0.76 -3.33
N VAL A 120 8.43 -0.38 -4.59
CA VAL A 120 8.38 -1.33 -5.72
C VAL A 120 9.76 -1.82 -6.12
N CYS A 121 10.78 -0.96 -6.13
CA CYS A 121 12.09 -1.30 -6.68
C CYS A 121 13.08 -1.81 -5.64
N GLN A 122 13.00 -1.34 -4.39
CA GLN A 122 13.91 -1.75 -3.32
C GLN A 122 13.40 -2.94 -2.50
N SER A 123 12.13 -3.31 -2.63
CA SER A 123 11.55 -4.45 -1.91
C SER A 123 12.31 -5.77 -2.15
N LYS A 124 13.01 -5.94 -3.25
CA LYS A 124 13.86 -7.14 -3.50
C LYS A 124 15.26 -7.08 -2.88
N THR A 125 15.79 -5.89 -2.60
CA THR A 125 17.15 -5.78 -2.01
C THR A 125 17.09 -5.82 -0.47
N ARG A 126 15.97 -5.43 0.12
CA ARG A 126 15.70 -5.61 1.57
C ARG A 126 15.18 -7.01 1.91
N ASN A 127 14.57 -7.73 0.97
CA ASN A 127 13.74 -8.90 1.22
C ASN A 127 14.49 -10.22 1.43
N GLY A 128 15.77 -10.35 1.10
CA GLY A 128 16.47 -11.61 1.37
C GLY A 128 16.74 -11.87 2.85
N THR A 129 17.15 -10.84 3.58
CA THR A 129 17.50 -10.96 5.01
C THR A 129 16.39 -10.39 5.92
N THR A 130 15.78 -9.27 5.52
CA THR A 130 14.75 -8.59 6.33
C THR A 130 13.41 -9.32 6.29
N GLU A 131 13.02 -9.92 5.17
CA GLU A 131 11.79 -10.72 5.07
C GLU A 131 11.89 -12.00 5.90
N LYS A 132 13.03 -12.71 5.84
CA LYS A 132 13.28 -13.86 6.71
C LYS A 132 13.29 -13.47 8.19
N GLN A 133 13.85 -12.31 8.53
CA GLN A 133 13.86 -11.79 9.90
C GLN A 133 12.45 -11.36 10.34
N THR A 134 11.71 -10.63 9.50
CA THR A 134 10.33 -10.24 9.77
C THR A 134 9.44 -11.47 9.93
N ARG A 135 9.53 -12.43 9.01
CA ARG A 135 8.77 -13.68 9.08
C ARG A 135 9.10 -14.50 10.33
N LYS A 136 10.39 -14.54 10.73
CA LYS A 136 10.81 -15.18 11.99
C LYS A 136 10.24 -14.43 13.21
N LEU A 137 10.27 -13.10 13.20
CA LEU A 137 9.72 -12.26 14.26
C LEU A 137 8.19 -12.47 14.38
N ILE A 138 7.47 -12.46 13.26
CA ILE A 138 6.01 -12.67 13.25
C ILE A 138 5.64 -14.08 13.71
N LYS A 139 6.42 -15.11 13.36
CA LYS A 139 6.23 -16.47 13.91
C LYS A 139 6.49 -16.51 15.41
N THR A 140 7.49 -15.79 15.91
CA THR A 140 7.76 -15.69 17.35
C THR A 140 6.62 -14.95 18.07
N LEU A 141 6.08 -13.87 17.47
CA LEU A 141 4.90 -13.19 17.98
C LEU A 141 3.69 -14.13 18.04
N HIS A 142 3.43 -14.87 16.99
CA HIS A 142 2.33 -15.85 16.95
C HIS A 142 2.43 -16.88 18.06
N GLN A 143 3.61 -17.48 18.26
CA GLN A 143 3.84 -18.41 19.36
C GLN A 143 3.66 -17.75 20.74
N HIS A 144 4.12 -16.51 20.88
CA HIS A 144 3.90 -15.73 22.10
C HIS A 144 2.42 -15.53 22.40
N LEU A 145 1.61 -15.20 21.36
CA LEU A 145 0.15 -15.00 21.51
C LEU A 145 -0.60 -16.29 21.88
N ILE A 146 -0.20 -17.42 21.33
CA ILE A 146 -0.77 -18.74 21.66
C ILE A 146 -0.50 -19.12 23.12
N ASN A 147 0.72 -18.88 23.61
CA ASN A 147 1.14 -19.26 24.96
C ASN A 147 0.80 -18.20 26.01
N LEU A 148 -0.04 -17.23 25.66
CA LEU A 148 -0.32 -16.09 26.52
C LEU A 148 -1.47 -16.39 27.46
N ASP A 149 -1.14 -16.69 28.72
CA ASP A 149 -2.10 -16.86 29.80
C ASP A 149 -2.42 -15.55 30.51
N GLY A 150 -3.69 -15.32 30.84
CA GLY A 150 -4.14 -14.17 31.63
C GLY A 150 -4.52 -12.94 30.80
N LYS A 151 -4.09 -11.73 31.25
CA LYS A 151 -4.52 -10.45 30.66
C LYS A 151 -3.87 -10.24 29.30
N LEU A 152 -4.67 -9.82 28.30
CA LEU A 152 -4.17 -9.49 26.97
C LEU A 152 -3.25 -8.27 27.01
N PRO A 153 -2.05 -8.36 26.40
CA PRO A 153 -1.20 -7.20 26.21
C PRO A 153 -1.86 -6.23 25.20
N THR A 154 -1.61 -4.95 25.36
CA THR A 154 -1.99 -3.96 24.35
C THR A 154 -1.11 -4.09 23.13
N ILE A 155 -1.60 -3.65 21.97
CA ILE A 155 -0.78 -3.68 20.74
C ILE A 155 0.49 -2.84 20.89
N ASP A 156 0.44 -1.77 21.68
CA ASP A 156 1.61 -0.93 21.97
C ASP A 156 2.64 -1.67 22.82
N SER A 157 2.21 -2.47 23.79
CA SER A 157 3.12 -3.30 24.59
C SER A 157 3.79 -4.39 23.75
N LEU A 158 3.05 -5.01 22.83
CA LEU A 158 3.61 -5.94 21.86
C LEU A 158 4.60 -5.25 20.89
N ALA A 159 4.24 -4.06 20.42
CA ALA A 159 5.10 -3.25 19.57
C ALA A 159 6.45 -2.93 20.24
N HIS A 160 6.41 -2.53 21.50
CA HIS A 160 7.61 -2.34 22.32
C HIS A 160 8.42 -3.64 22.49
N LEU A 161 7.77 -4.75 22.83
CA LEU A 161 8.42 -6.04 23.05
C LEU A 161 9.13 -6.56 21.79
N PHE A 162 8.50 -6.37 20.62
CA PHE A 162 9.04 -6.85 19.36
C PHE A 162 9.85 -5.80 18.57
N GLY A 163 10.05 -4.60 19.13
CA GLY A 163 10.86 -3.54 18.52
C GLY A 163 10.31 -3.02 17.18
N ARG A 164 8.98 -2.98 17.04
CA ARG A 164 8.27 -2.52 15.84
C ARG A 164 7.21 -1.49 16.22
N SER A 165 6.74 -0.70 15.27
CA SER A 165 5.53 0.10 15.51
C SER A 165 4.30 -0.81 15.57
N ALA A 166 3.27 -0.43 16.33
CA ALA A 166 2.02 -1.17 16.46
C ALA A 166 1.38 -1.46 15.10
N ARG A 167 1.42 -0.48 14.21
CA ARG A 167 0.90 -0.58 12.85
C ARG A 167 1.69 -1.60 12.02
N ALA A 168 3.02 -1.47 11.94
CA ALA A 168 3.85 -2.38 11.16
C ALA A 168 3.75 -3.83 11.67
N LEU A 169 3.66 -4.01 13.00
CA LEU A 169 3.50 -5.32 13.60
C LEU A 169 2.18 -5.99 13.19
N ASN A 170 1.08 -5.22 13.17
CA ASN A 170 -0.23 -5.73 12.76
C ASN A 170 -0.32 -5.98 11.26
N GLU A 171 0.28 -5.12 10.41
CA GLU A 171 0.35 -5.30 8.96
C GLU A 171 1.17 -6.55 8.59
N ASP A 172 2.35 -6.73 9.19
CA ASP A 172 3.21 -7.89 9.00
C ASP A 172 2.51 -9.20 9.44
N PHE A 173 1.78 -9.15 10.56
CA PHE A 173 1.02 -10.30 11.08
C PHE A 173 -0.15 -10.66 10.15
N GLN A 174 -0.90 -9.66 9.69
CA GLN A 174 -2.02 -9.85 8.76
C GLN A 174 -1.54 -10.39 7.40
N ALA A 175 -0.36 -9.97 6.93
CA ALA A 175 0.23 -10.48 5.70
C ALA A 175 0.63 -11.96 5.79
N GLU A 176 1.07 -12.44 6.98
CA GLU A 176 1.50 -13.85 7.18
C GLU A 176 0.33 -14.78 7.54
N TYR A 177 -0.67 -14.29 8.34
CA TYR A 177 -1.73 -15.13 8.90
C TYR A 177 -3.14 -14.80 8.39
N GLY A 178 -3.30 -13.76 7.56
CA GLY A 178 -4.58 -13.39 6.94
C GLY A 178 -5.56 -12.64 7.84
N GLU A 179 -5.23 -12.42 9.12
CA GLU A 179 -6.08 -11.72 10.08
C GLU A 179 -5.27 -10.80 11.00
N SER A 180 -5.93 -9.83 11.64
CA SER A 180 -5.27 -8.94 12.57
C SER A 180 -4.87 -9.66 13.85
N ILE A 181 -3.85 -9.12 14.57
CA ILE A 181 -3.43 -9.64 15.88
C ILE A 181 -4.61 -9.74 16.84
N PHE A 182 -5.49 -8.74 16.86
CA PHE A 182 -6.66 -8.73 17.75
C PHE A 182 -7.66 -9.83 17.38
N SER A 183 -7.98 -9.99 16.08
CA SER A 183 -8.89 -11.03 15.60
C SER A 183 -8.36 -12.43 15.91
N PHE A 184 -7.07 -12.66 15.67
CA PHE A 184 -6.40 -13.92 15.99
C PHE A 184 -6.53 -14.28 17.48
N VAL A 185 -6.19 -13.35 18.36
CA VAL A 185 -6.23 -13.60 19.81
C VAL A 185 -7.66 -13.85 20.31
N LEU A 186 -8.63 -13.10 19.77
CA LEU A 186 -10.05 -13.29 20.11
C LEU A 186 -10.52 -14.69 19.69
N ASN A 187 -10.25 -15.07 18.45
CA ASN A 187 -10.63 -16.38 17.90
C ASN A 187 -9.96 -17.53 18.66
N HIS A 188 -8.65 -17.39 18.92
CA HIS A 188 -7.91 -18.42 19.66
C HIS A 188 -8.49 -18.65 21.05
N ARG A 189 -8.79 -17.59 21.81
CA ARG A 189 -9.40 -17.72 23.15
C ARG A 189 -10.81 -18.28 23.14
N LEU A 190 -11.62 -17.89 22.15
CA LEU A 190 -12.97 -18.47 22.01
C LEU A 190 -12.91 -19.97 21.74
N ASN A 191 -12.01 -20.41 20.89
CA ASN A 191 -11.82 -21.81 20.59
C ASN A 191 -11.31 -22.60 21.80
N THR A 192 -10.32 -22.07 22.53
CA THR A 192 -9.79 -22.71 23.76
C THR A 192 -10.84 -22.79 24.86
N ALA A 193 -11.70 -21.77 24.99
CA ALA A 193 -12.80 -21.79 25.97
C ALA A 193 -13.94 -22.75 25.59
N HIS A 194 -14.03 -23.13 24.31
CA HIS A 194 -15.06 -24.06 23.83
C HIS A 194 -14.60 -25.54 23.95
N GLU A 195 -13.28 -25.76 24.03
CA GLU A 195 -12.67 -27.10 24.20
C GLU A 195 -12.45 -27.48 25.67
N ALA A 196 -12.63 -26.55 26.62
CA ALA A 196 -12.47 -26.75 28.07
C ALA A 196 -13.80 -27.04 28.78
#